data_a7370deaecc0d166dbb837a0f0779469
#
_entry.id   a7370deaecc0d166dbb837a0f0779469
#
_cell.length_a   1.000
_cell.length_b   1.000
_cell.length_c   1.000
_cell.angle_alpha   90.00
_cell.angle_beta   90.00
_cell.angle_gamma   90.00
#
_symmetry.space_group_name_H-M   'P 1'
#
loop_
_entity.id
_entity.type
_entity.pdbx_description
1 polymer ?
#
loop_
_entity_poly.entity_id
_entity_poly.type
_entity_poly.pdbx_seq_one_letter_code
_entity_poly.pdbx_strand_id
1 'polypeptide(L)'
;MITKINKICCAGLVCIGFAMAFTSCSSFLDDQKPQATLTQDEVKDPKYIDDVLTSAYSGLVSIEDMNASFSLWNYDTRSDDAYVGGASFSDGEPFHQLERHTNVSTEAWTFGSIWNKLYKYLSRVSLSLDMLAEADQNNAVIQQRTAEMKFLRAYGHFQLKRLFKKIPFVNKPNMTEDDYNNLSNTEYTNDEGWQQIINDLEDAYKVLPAQQADKGRPTKAAAAAFLAKVYLYKAYRQDDAKTNQVTSINNDDLQKVVEYTTLSVYTSAGHGLESDLHNNFRPETAYENGKESIWAIQYSKDDGTMYGNLNFSNRLIVPCIPKVTDSGNDFYKPSTNLVNAYRTNSSGLPYLDNAPADDYEVGSGQTVDPRLFVTAGVPGTPYMFNEDFMIEKSNTWSRAGSGMYGWNVSLKQNVDPALIDTYLFNCDNQWASSMNRIVFRYADVLLMRAEALAQLGQTAEAIQLVNEVRDRAQGMTKSSVVSNYPVKYNVHYAIGKYNGSYSKEETLRIVKMERRLELAMESERFFDLVRWGDAATVINKFYVEESQKMQFLVGSNFTANKNEYTPIPDAQVKASNGHYEQNCGQW
;
A
#
# COMPACT_ATOMS: atom_id res chain seq x y z
N MET A 1 -63.33 -45.25 -31.54
CA MET A 1 -63.18 -44.15 -32.53
C MET A 1 -63.24 -42.75 -31.87
N ILE A 2 -63.03 -42.67 -30.56
CA ILE A 2 -63.15 -41.40 -29.79
C ILE A 2 -61.79 -40.91 -29.25
N THR A 3 -60.73 -41.71 -29.43
CA THR A 3 -59.42 -41.41 -28.87
C THR A 3 -58.42 -40.71 -29.84
N LYS A 4 -58.84 -40.40 -31.08
CA LYS A 4 -57.98 -39.73 -32.07
C LYS A 4 -58.27 -38.25 -32.31
N ILE A 5 -59.46 -37.75 -31.86
CA ILE A 5 -59.85 -36.35 -32.08
C ILE A 5 -59.25 -35.39 -31.01
N ASN A 6 -59.01 -35.88 -29.80
CA ASN A 6 -58.48 -35.06 -28.70
C ASN A 6 -56.95 -34.74 -28.79
N LYS A 7 -56.22 -35.42 -29.70
CA LYS A 7 -54.81 -35.14 -29.85
C LYS A 7 -54.46 -34.02 -30.87
N ILE A 8 -55.45 -33.73 -31.76
CA ILE A 8 -55.21 -32.68 -32.80
C ILE A 8 -55.61 -31.30 -32.26
N CYS A 9 -56.60 -31.19 -31.37
CA CYS A 9 -56.95 -29.91 -30.75
C CYS A 9 -55.96 -29.40 -29.73
N CYS A 10 -55.22 -30.28 -29.01
CA CYS A 10 -54.19 -29.86 -28.06
C CYS A 10 -52.89 -29.41 -28.74
N ALA A 11 -52.57 -29.97 -29.93
CA ALA A 11 -51.36 -29.54 -30.66
C ALA A 11 -51.52 -28.15 -31.31
N GLY A 12 -52.76 -27.81 -31.75
CA GLY A 12 -53.03 -26.48 -32.35
C GLY A 12 -53.03 -25.33 -31.33
N LEU A 13 -53.52 -25.60 -30.10
CA LEU A 13 -53.51 -24.58 -29.03
C LEU A 13 -52.14 -24.33 -28.44
N VAL A 14 -51.25 -25.33 -28.40
CA VAL A 14 -49.86 -25.16 -27.94
C VAL A 14 -49.03 -24.42 -28.97
N CYS A 15 -49.25 -24.62 -30.27
CA CYS A 15 -48.54 -23.85 -31.32
C CYS A 15 -48.97 -22.38 -31.40
N ILE A 16 -50.22 -22.04 -31.11
CA ILE A 16 -50.72 -20.65 -31.09
C ILE A 16 -50.24 -19.94 -29.81
N GLY A 17 -50.14 -20.62 -28.68
CA GLY A 17 -49.57 -20.09 -27.44
C GLY A 17 -48.07 -19.84 -27.55
N PHE A 18 -47.31 -20.64 -28.30
CA PHE A 18 -45.87 -20.46 -28.52
C PHE A 18 -45.58 -19.39 -29.58
N ALA A 19 -46.44 -19.18 -30.57
CA ALA A 19 -46.26 -18.11 -31.56
C ALA A 19 -46.55 -16.71 -31.00
N MET A 20 -47.39 -16.58 -29.96
CA MET A 20 -47.62 -15.30 -29.28
C MET A 20 -46.58 -14.98 -28.22
N ALA A 21 -45.75 -15.95 -27.77
CA ALA A 21 -44.66 -15.69 -26.83
C ALA A 21 -43.39 -15.14 -27.49
N PHE A 22 -43.27 -15.17 -28.82
CA PHE A 22 -42.11 -14.65 -29.57
C PHE A 22 -42.29 -13.24 -30.16
N THR A 23 -43.44 -12.61 -29.99
CA THR A 23 -43.68 -11.24 -30.47
C THR A 23 -43.73 -10.20 -29.36
N SER A 24 -43.37 -10.57 -28.12
CA SER A 24 -43.35 -9.66 -27.00
C SER A 24 -41.94 -9.47 -26.50
N CYS A 25 -41.45 -8.25 -26.62
CA CYS A 25 -40.38 -7.64 -25.80
C CYS A 25 -38.91 -7.86 -26.19
N SER A 26 -38.47 -7.81 -27.43
CA SER A 26 -37.11 -7.45 -27.70
C SER A 26 -36.89 -5.94 -27.48
N SER A 27 -37.80 -5.09 -27.94
CA SER A 27 -37.66 -3.63 -27.76
C SER A 27 -37.94 -3.17 -26.32
N PHE A 28 -38.79 -3.85 -25.55
CA PHE A 28 -39.08 -3.43 -24.16
C PHE A 28 -37.91 -3.66 -23.21
N LEU A 29 -37.08 -4.68 -23.44
CA LEU A 29 -35.88 -4.92 -22.64
C LEU A 29 -34.69 -4.07 -23.09
N ASP A 30 -34.61 -3.77 -24.39
CA ASP A 30 -33.57 -2.90 -24.97
C ASP A 30 -33.78 -1.42 -24.59
N ASP A 31 -35.03 -0.99 -24.35
CA ASP A 31 -35.38 0.37 -23.93
C ASP A 31 -35.36 0.56 -22.38
N GLN A 32 -35.21 -0.51 -21.59
CA GLN A 32 -35.12 -0.38 -20.14
C GLN A 32 -33.73 0.05 -19.73
N LYS A 33 -33.60 1.29 -19.28
CA LYS A 33 -32.35 1.76 -18.65
C LYS A 33 -32.03 0.86 -17.43
N PRO A 34 -30.81 0.35 -17.31
CA PRO A 34 -30.40 -0.34 -16.10
C PRO A 34 -30.63 0.58 -14.88
N GLN A 35 -31.32 0.10 -13.86
CA GLN A 35 -31.56 0.88 -12.66
C GLN A 35 -30.22 1.16 -11.96
N ALA A 36 -30.01 2.40 -11.53
CA ALA A 36 -28.82 2.87 -10.84
C ALA A 36 -27.49 2.80 -11.65
N THR A 37 -27.56 2.80 -12.98
CA THR A 37 -26.38 2.94 -13.85
C THR A 37 -26.58 4.11 -14.81
N LEU A 38 -25.51 4.89 -15.04
CA LEU A 38 -25.50 5.93 -16.08
C LEU A 38 -25.25 5.28 -17.45
N THR A 39 -26.00 5.70 -18.46
CA THR A 39 -25.72 5.35 -19.86
C THR A 39 -24.48 6.11 -20.36
N GLN A 40 -23.89 5.66 -21.48
CA GLN A 40 -22.75 6.37 -22.08
C GLN A 40 -23.05 7.84 -22.41
N ASP A 41 -24.29 8.16 -22.81
CA ASP A 41 -24.70 9.54 -23.10
C ASP A 41 -24.93 10.34 -21.80
N GLU A 42 -25.48 9.72 -20.77
CA GLU A 42 -25.66 10.36 -19.46
C GLU A 42 -24.33 10.63 -18.77
N VAL A 43 -23.36 9.75 -18.90
CA VAL A 43 -22.01 9.96 -18.36
C VAL A 43 -21.34 11.22 -18.91
N LYS A 44 -21.69 11.64 -20.14
CA LYS A 44 -21.18 12.88 -20.77
C LYS A 44 -21.95 14.15 -20.36
N ASP A 45 -23.09 14.03 -19.69
CA ASP A 45 -23.86 15.19 -19.24
C ASP A 45 -23.18 15.80 -17.99
N PRO A 46 -22.79 17.10 -18.01
CA PRO A 46 -22.12 17.77 -16.89
C PRO A 46 -22.83 17.67 -15.54
N LYS A 47 -24.15 17.45 -15.52
CA LYS A 47 -24.90 17.28 -14.25
C LYS A 47 -24.50 16.00 -13.48
N TYR A 48 -23.88 15.00 -14.13
CA TYR A 48 -23.42 13.76 -13.51
C TYR A 48 -21.92 13.75 -13.19
N ILE A 49 -21.22 14.90 -13.29
CA ILE A 49 -19.77 14.99 -13.05
C ILE A 49 -19.41 14.41 -11.68
N ASP A 50 -20.09 14.82 -10.61
CA ASP A 50 -19.75 14.34 -9.26
C ASP A 50 -20.00 12.83 -9.09
N ASP A 51 -20.99 12.25 -9.77
CA ASP A 51 -21.26 10.81 -9.75
C ASP A 51 -20.11 10.04 -10.43
N VAL A 52 -19.64 10.55 -11.59
CA VAL A 52 -18.51 9.91 -12.32
C VAL A 52 -17.21 10.03 -11.55
N LEU A 53 -16.94 11.18 -10.92
CA LEU A 53 -15.79 11.34 -10.04
C LEU A 53 -15.86 10.41 -8.83
N THR A 54 -17.02 10.24 -8.23
CA THR A 54 -17.24 9.28 -7.14
C THR A 54 -16.89 7.86 -7.58
N SER A 55 -17.23 7.48 -8.82
CA SER A 55 -16.81 6.20 -9.41
C SER A 55 -15.27 6.05 -9.48
N ALA A 56 -14.54 7.13 -9.79
CA ALA A 56 -13.08 7.12 -9.76
C ALA A 56 -12.53 6.94 -8.34
N TYR A 57 -13.07 7.64 -7.34
CA TYR A 57 -12.70 7.46 -5.93
C TYR A 57 -13.03 6.06 -5.42
N SER A 58 -14.20 5.51 -5.76
CA SER A 58 -14.54 4.13 -5.39
C SER A 58 -13.60 3.11 -6.04
N GLY A 59 -12.98 3.48 -7.15
CA GLY A 59 -11.93 2.69 -7.81
C GLY A 59 -10.69 2.50 -6.94
N LEU A 60 -10.34 3.46 -6.06
CA LEU A 60 -9.24 3.29 -5.10
C LEU A 60 -9.49 2.12 -4.15
N VAL A 61 -10.69 1.98 -3.66
CA VAL A 61 -11.09 0.89 -2.77
C VAL A 61 -11.15 -0.44 -3.50
N SER A 62 -11.65 -0.46 -4.74
CA SER A 62 -11.76 -1.69 -5.52
C SER A 62 -10.40 -2.27 -5.97
N ILE A 63 -9.31 -1.49 -5.91
CA ILE A 63 -7.96 -2.01 -6.06
C ILE A 63 -7.67 -3.04 -4.96
N GLU A 64 -8.28 -2.88 -3.81
CA GLU A 64 -8.06 -3.65 -2.59
C GLU A 64 -9.22 -4.61 -2.26
N ASP A 65 -9.96 -5.10 -3.26
CA ASP A 65 -11.09 -6.00 -3.05
C ASP A 65 -10.71 -7.42 -2.59
N MET A 66 -11.74 -8.28 -2.35
CA MET A 66 -11.60 -9.63 -1.79
C MET A 66 -10.58 -10.52 -2.52
N ASN A 67 -10.38 -10.32 -3.82
CA ASN A 67 -9.39 -11.05 -4.60
C ASN A 67 -8.08 -10.29 -4.72
N ALA A 68 -7.90 -9.27 -3.88
CA ALA A 68 -6.79 -8.37 -4.02
C ALA A 68 -5.49 -9.02 -3.63
N SER A 69 -4.63 -9.02 -4.56
CA SER A 69 -3.21 -9.14 -4.39
C SER A 69 -2.54 -7.80 -4.10
N PHE A 70 -3.31 -6.72 -4.03
CA PHE A 70 -2.85 -5.38 -3.69
C PHE A 70 -2.98 -5.15 -2.17
N SER A 71 -2.28 -5.96 -1.40
CA SER A 71 -2.34 -5.95 0.06
C SER A 71 -1.04 -5.41 0.64
N LEU A 72 -1.11 -4.69 1.75
CA LEU A 72 0.06 -4.16 2.47
C LEU A 72 1.09 -5.26 2.77
N TRP A 73 0.62 -6.42 3.21
CA TRP A 73 1.48 -7.56 3.52
C TRP A 73 2.22 -8.13 2.31
N ASN A 74 1.70 -7.93 1.09
CA ASN A 74 2.34 -8.41 -0.14
C ASN A 74 3.63 -7.64 -0.47
N TYR A 75 3.78 -6.42 0.00
CA TYR A 75 4.95 -5.59 -0.30
C TYR A 75 6.07 -5.76 0.73
N ASP A 76 5.76 -5.64 2.01
CA ASP A 76 6.79 -5.77 3.05
C ASP A 76 7.29 -7.20 3.20
N THR A 77 6.47 -8.21 2.88
CA THR A 77 6.89 -9.62 2.85
C THR A 77 7.93 -9.93 1.78
N ARG A 78 8.18 -9.01 0.84
CA ARG A 78 9.29 -9.10 -0.12
C ARG A 78 10.60 -8.55 0.44
N SER A 79 10.61 -8.07 1.67
CA SER A 79 11.74 -7.45 2.34
C SER A 79 12.18 -8.23 3.59
N ASP A 80 13.09 -7.65 4.35
CA ASP A 80 13.57 -8.15 5.63
C ASP A 80 12.65 -7.80 6.82
N ASP A 81 11.50 -7.12 6.59
CA ASP A 81 10.62 -6.64 7.65
C ASP A 81 9.47 -7.60 8.00
N ALA A 82 8.99 -8.42 7.07
CA ALA A 82 7.83 -9.27 7.32
C ALA A 82 7.91 -10.64 6.66
N TYR A 83 7.29 -11.64 7.32
CA TYR A 83 6.98 -12.94 6.72
C TYR A 83 5.55 -12.95 6.18
N VAL A 84 5.30 -13.79 5.18
CA VAL A 84 3.95 -14.00 4.64
C VAL A 84 3.01 -14.54 5.73
N GLY A 85 3.38 -15.61 6.43
CA GLY A 85 2.52 -16.21 7.46
C GLY A 85 1.51 -17.20 6.89
N GLY A 86 0.30 -17.27 7.50
CA GLY A 86 -0.74 -18.21 7.12
C GLY A 86 -0.52 -19.62 7.70
N ALA A 87 -1.26 -20.62 7.18
CA ALA A 87 -1.23 -21.98 7.72
C ALA A 87 -0.06 -22.82 7.20
N SER A 88 0.40 -22.57 5.97
CA SER A 88 1.46 -23.34 5.31
C SER A 88 1.91 -22.63 4.04
N PHE A 89 2.96 -23.15 3.39
CA PHE A 89 3.41 -22.62 2.09
C PHE A 89 2.32 -22.66 1.00
N SER A 90 1.43 -23.64 1.01
CA SER A 90 0.32 -23.71 0.05
C SER A 90 -0.82 -22.74 0.37
N ASP A 91 -0.85 -22.15 1.56
CA ASP A 91 -1.79 -21.10 1.93
C ASP A 91 -1.25 -19.76 1.39
N GLY A 92 -1.59 -19.42 0.15
CA GLY A 92 -1.10 -18.23 -0.54
C GLY A 92 0.26 -18.43 -1.23
N GLU A 93 0.48 -19.57 -1.87
CA GLU A 93 1.74 -19.95 -2.53
C GLU A 93 2.41 -18.81 -3.34
N PRO A 94 1.72 -18.01 -4.20
CA PRO A 94 2.37 -16.94 -4.95
C PRO A 94 3.01 -15.86 -4.06
N PHE A 95 2.48 -15.64 -2.87
CA PHE A 95 3.07 -14.69 -1.91
C PHE A 95 4.32 -15.26 -1.27
N HIS A 96 4.34 -16.55 -0.94
CA HIS A 96 5.53 -17.24 -0.44
C HIS A 96 6.63 -17.34 -1.50
N GLN A 97 6.27 -17.48 -2.78
CA GLN A 97 7.23 -17.40 -3.87
C GLN A 97 7.87 -16.01 -3.97
N LEU A 98 7.06 -14.95 -3.80
CA LEU A 98 7.54 -13.57 -3.75
C LEU A 98 8.41 -13.29 -2.51
N GLU A 99 8.01 -13.76 -1.33
CA GLU A 99 8.77 -13.65 -0.08
C GLU A 99 10.17 -14.26 -0.22
N ARG A 100 10.25 -15.40 -0.88
CA ARG A 100 11.51 -16.14 -1.08
C ARG A 100 12.27 -15.75 -2.34
N HIS A 101 11.65 -14.94 -3.20
CA HIS A 101 12.15 -14.58 -4.54
C HIS A 101 12.54 -15.79 -5.40
N THR A 102 11.86 -16.92 -5.20
CA THR A 102 12.11 -18.18 -5.92
C THR A 102 10.84 -18.70 -6.58
N ASN A 103 10.99 -19.29 -7.76
CA ASN A 103 9.88 -19.88 -8.52
C ASN A 103 8.74 -18.92 -8.85
N VAL A 104 9.02 -17.61 -8.90
CA VAL A 104 8.03 -16.60 -9.27
C VAL A 104 7.63 -16.77 -10.72
N SER A 105 6.35 -17.05 -10.98
CA SER A 105 5.81 -17.28 -12.31
C SER A 105 5.19 -16.03 -12.91
N THR A 106 5.38 -15.80 -14.21
CA THR A 106 4.69 -14.76 -14.99
C THR A 106 3.18 -15.00 -15.09
N GLU A 107 2.74 -16.24 -14.86
CA GLU A 107 1.33 -16.65 -14.86
C GLU A 107 0.66 -16.56 -13.49
N ALA A 108 1.39 -16.14 -12.44
CA ALA A 108 0.82 -16.01 -11.11
C ALA A 108 -0.40 -15.06 -11.13
N TRP A 109 -1.54 -15.54 -10.68
CA TRP A 109 -2.81 -14.81 -10.69
C TRP A 109 -2.73 -13.46 -9.97
N THR A 110 -1.84 -13.33 -8.99
CA THR A 110 -1.62 -12.12 -8.21
C THR A 110 -1.22 -10.93 -9.07
N PHE A 111 -0.32 -11.13 -10.04
CA PHE A 111 0.16 -10.05 -10.91
C PHE A 111 -0.91 -9.61 -11.90
N GLY A 112 -1.62 -10.57 -12.50
CA GLY A 112 -2.74 -10.25 -13.39
C GLY A 112 -3.87 -9.52 -12.66
N SER A 113 -4.16 -9.90 -11.42
CA SER A 113 -5.17 -9.24 -10.60
C SER A 113 -4.80 -7.78 -10.32
N ILE A 114 -3.58 -7.50 -9.81
CA ILE A 114 -3.10 -6.13 -9.55
C ILE A 114 -3.12 -5.29 -10.82
N TRP A 115 -2.57 -5.81 -11.92
CA TRP A 115 -2.53 -5.14 -13.22
C TRP A 115 -3.93 -4.73 -13.67
N ASN A 116 -4.85 -5.69 -13.76
CA ASN A 116 -6.20 -5.45 -14.25
C ASN A 116 -6.97 -4.45 -13.38
N LYS A 117 -6.82 -4.52 -12.06
CA LYS A 117 -7.51 -3.59 -11.16
C LYS A 117 -6.98 -2.17 -11.26
N LEU A 118 -5.67 -1.99 -11.36
CA LEU A 118 -5.06 -0.67 -11.55
C LEU A 118 -5.46 -0.05 -12.89
N TYR A 119 -5.50 -0.84 -13.99
CA TYR A 119 -5.97 -0.32 -15.27
C TYR A 119 -7.48 -0.07 -15.30
N LYS A 120 -8.30 -0.89 -14.63
CA LYS A 120 -9.73 -0.60 -14.45
C LYS A 120 -9.94 0.69 -13.65
N TYR A 121 -9.15 0.91 -12.61
CA TYR A 121 -9.16 2.18 -11.88
C TYR A 121 -8.77 3.36 -12.80
N LEU A 122 -7.66 3.24 -13.54
CA LEU A 122 -7.22 4.28 -14.47
C LEU A 122 -8.25 4.58 -15.56
N SER A 123 -8.99 3.58 -16.07
CA SER A 123 -10.07 3.81 -17.04
C SER A 123 -11.20 4.67 -16.48
N ARG A 124 -11.57 4.49 -15.19
CA ARG A 124 -12.57 5.35 -14.51
C ARG A 124 -12.07 6.78 -14.35
N VAL A 125 -10.79 6.94 -13.99
CA VAL A 125 -10.17 8.26 -13.86
C VAL A 125 -10.07 8.96 -15.23
N SER A 126 -9.71 8.24 -16.29
CA SER A 126 -9.67 8.79 -17.66
C SER A 126 -11.04 9.25 -18.12
N LEU A 127 -12.08 8.43 -17.92
CA LEU A 127 -13.46 8.82 -18.24
C LEU A 127 -13.88 10.12 -17.51
N SER A 128 -13.50 10.24 -16.24
CA SER A 128 -13.75 11.48 -15.47
C SER A 128 -13.01 12.68 -16.07
N LEU A 129 -11.76 12.51 -16.50
CA LEU A 129 -10.96 13.56 -17.13
C LEU A 129 -11.54 13.99 -18.49
N ASP A 130 -12.02 13.03 -19.29
CA ASP A 130 -12.64 13.29 -20.59
C ASP A 130 -13.91 14.12 -20.42
N MET A 131 -14.78 13.77 -19.45
CA MET A 131 -15.95 14.60 -19.12
C MET A 131 -15.58 16.01 -18.67
N LEU A 132 -14.60 16.12 -17.77
CA LEU A 132 -14.17 17.40 -17.24
C LEU A 132 -13.58 18.28 -18.37
N ALA A 133 -12.94 17.68 -19.38
CA ALA A 133 -12.41 18.42 -20.53
C ALA A 133 -13.49 19.06 -21.41
N GLU A 134 -14.69 18.49 -21.46
CA GLU A 134 -15.85 19.03 -22.19
C GLU A 134 -16.61 20.11 -21.39
N ALA A 135 -16.35 20.24 -20.08
CA ALA A 135 -17.01 21.21 -19.22
C ALA A 135 -16.37 22.61 -19.31
N ASP A 136 -17.02 23.63 -18.72
CA ASP A 136 -16.51 25.02 -18.70
C ASP A 136 -15.18 25.12 -17.93
N GLN A 137 -14.09 25.28 -18.67
CA GLN A 137 -12.72 25.35 -18.16
C GLN A 137 -12.45 26.63 -17.31
N ASN A 138 -13.32 27.66 -17.37
CA ASN A 138 -13.21 28.85 -16.53
C ASN A 138 -13.86 28.65 -15.15
N ASN A 139 -14.59 27.58 -14.95
CA ASN A 139 -15.21 27.26 -13.67
C ASN A 139 -14.17 26.70 -12.69
N ALA A 140 -14.00 27.37 -11.53
CA ALA A 140 -13.02 26.96 -10.51
C ALA A 140 -13.28 25.57 -9.93
N VAL A 141 -14.54 25.12 -9.85
CA VAL A 141 -14.88 23.76 -9.42
C VAL A 141 -14.41 22.74 -10.44
N ILE A 142 -14.61 22.98 -11.73
CA ILE A 142 -14.13 22.11 -12.80
C ILE A 142 -12.59 22.01 -12.78
N GLN A 143 -11.89 23.13 -12.63
CA GLN A 143 -10.43 23.15 -12.52
C GLN A 143 -9.97 22.32 -11.31
N GLN A 144 -10.61 22.47 -10.15
CA GLN A 144 -10.29 21.70 -8.95
C GLN A 144 -10.56 20.21 -9.15
N ARG A 145 -11.70 19.82 -9.73
CA ARG A 145 -12.03 18.41 -10.00
C ARG A 145 -11.05 17.79 -11.01
N THR A 146 -10.64 18.53 -12.02
CA THR A 146 -9.60 18.12 -12.97
C THR A 146 -8.26 17.85 -12.24
N ALA A 147 -7.87 18.74 -11.33
CA ALA A 147 -6.67 18.58 -10.51
C ALA A 147 -6.75 17.33 -9.59
N GLU A 148 -7.91 17.06 -9.00
CA GLU A 148 -8.14 15.83 -8.23
C GLU A 148 -7.98 14.58 -9.10
N MET A 149 -8.57 14.55 -10.28
CA MET A 149 -8.47 13.39 -11.19
C MET A 149 -7.04 13.19 -11.72
N LYS A 150 -6.28 14.26 -12.00
CA LYS A 150 -4.86 14.15 -12.33
C LYS A 150 -4.05 13.56 -11.18
N PHE A 151 -4.29 13.98 -9.94
CA PHE A 151 -3.68 13.38 -8.75
C PHE A 151 -3.99 11.87 -8.66
N LEU A 152 -5.23 11.47 -8.89
CA LEU A 152 -5.64 10.07 -8.87
C LEU A 152 -5.03 9.27 -10.03
N ARG A 153 -4.91 9.86 -11.24
CA ARG A 153 -4.22 9.22 -12.37
C ARG A 153 -2.74 8.99 -12.08
N ALA A 154 -2.08 9.99 -11.51
CA ALA A 154 -0.70 9.87 -11.04
C ALA A 154 -0.55 8.73 -10.01
N TYR A 155 -1.50 8.57 -9.07
CA TYR A 155 -1.48 7.49 -8.10
C TYR A 155 -1.55 6.11 -8.76
N GLY A 156 -2.46 5.90 -9.70
CA GLY A 156 -2.56 4.62 -10.43
C GLY A 156 -1.28 4.27 -11.20
N HIS A 157 -0.73 5.22 -11.96
CA HIS A 157 0.52 5.01 -12.69
C HIS A 157 1.72 4.81 -11.75
N PHE A 158 1.78 5.52 -10.62
CA PHE A 158 2.83 5.32 -9.61
C PHE A 158 2.82 3.90 -9.04
N GLN A 159 1.63 3.38 -8.69
CA GLN A 159 1.50 2.01 -8.18
C GLN A 159 1.93 0.98 -9.23
N LEU A 160 1.49 1.13 -10.49
CA LEU A 160 1.93 0.27 -11.59
C LEU A 160 3.45 0.34 -11.79
N LYS A 161 4.00 1.57 -11.85
CA LYS A 161 5.41 1.76 -12.18
C LYS A 161 6.35 1.22 -11.10
N ARG A 162 6.05 1.40 -9.80
CA ARG A 162 6.88 0.84 -8.73
C ARG A 162 6.81 -0.69 -8.64
N LEU A 163 5.73 -1.31 -9.17
CA LEU A 163 5.57 -2.76 -9.24
C LEU A 163 6.19 -3.37 -10.48
N PHE A 164 5.93 -2.79 -11.66
CA PHE A 164 6.20 -3.40 -12.96
C PHE A 164 7.28 -2.65 -13.78
N LYS A 165 7.78 -1.51 -13.38
CA LYS A 165 8.74 -0.65 -14.08
C LYS A 165 8.28 -0.22 -15.47
N LYS A 166 8.12 -1.21 -16.42
CA LYS A 166 7.63 -0.98 -17.78
C LYS A 166 6.11 -1.05 -17.80
N ILE A 167 5.46 0.07 -18.03
CA ILE A 167 3.99 0.16 -18.04
C ILE A 167 3.49 0.99 -19.21
N PRO A 168 2.38 0.64 -19.85
CA PRO A 168 1.67 1.55 -20.76
C PRO A 168 1.01 2.68 -19.98
N PHE A 169 1.09 3.91 -20.49
CA PHE A 169 0.50 5.09 -19.86
C PHE A 169 -0.85 5.45 -20.48
N VAL A 170 -1.88 5.53 -19.65
CA VAL A 170 -3.22 6.03 -20.02
C VAL A 170 -3.26 7.53 -19.68
N ASN A 171 -2.70 8.37 -20.54
CA ASN A 171 -2.48 9.80 -20.29
C ASN A 171 -2.99 10.74 -21.41
N LYS A 172 -3.51 10.20 -22.51
CA LYS A 172 -4.12 10.99 -23.59
C LYS A 172 -5.62 11.17 -23.32
N PRO A 173 -6.23 12.31 -23.71
CA PRO A 173 -7.68 12.48 -23.62
C PRO A 173 -8.40 11.69 -24.73
N ASN A 174 -9.64 11.30 -24.46
CA ASN A 174 -10.56 10.67 -25.42
C ASN A 174 -9.94 9.48 -26.19
N MET A 175 -9.24 8.59 -25.46
CA MET A 175 -8.61 7.41 -26.06
C MET A 175 -9.67 6.48 -26.66
N THR A 176 -9.46 6.12 -27.93
CA THR A 176 -10.29 5.15 -28.65
C THR A 176 -9.86 3.71 -28.29
N GLU A 177 -10.67 2.72 -28.68
CA GLU A 177 -10.27 1.30 -28.55
C GLU A 177 -8.96 1.00 -29.30
N ASP A 178 -8.75 1.62 -30.44
CA ASP A 178 -7.51 1.48 -31.22
C ASP A 178 -6.30 2.08 -30.47
N ASP A 179 -6.46 3.23 -29.81
CA ASP A 179 -5.42 3.81 -28.96
C ASP A 179 -5.04 2.86 -27.82
N TYR A 180 -6.02 2.26 -27.14
CA TYR A 180 -5.75 1.29 -26.07
C TYR A 180 -5.04 0.03 -26.59
N ASN A 181 -5.44 -0.49 -27.76
CA ASN A 181 -4.86 -1.67 -28.37
C ASN A 181 -3.42 -1.47 -28.85
N ASN A 182 -3.02 -0.23 -29.13
CA ASN A 182 -1.68 0.15 -29.59
C ASN A 182 -0.79 0.72 -28.49
N LEU A 183 -1.22 0.75 -27.23
CA LEU A 183 -0.36 1.17 -26.12
C LEU A 183 0.87 0.28 -26.01
N SER A 184 2.03 0.91 -25.80
CA SER A 184 3.28 0.21 -25.53
C SER A 184 3.75 0.46 -24.11
N ASN A 185 4.28 -0.57 -23.45
CA ASN A 185 4.90 -0.42 -22.13
C ASN A 185 6.36 0.06 -22.19
N THR A 186 6.86 0.34 -23.39
CA THR A 186 8.18 0.90 -23.67
C THR A 186 8.10 2.21 -24.44
N GLU A 187 6.91 2.86 -24.51
CA GLU A 187 6.73 4.18 -25.12
C GLU A 187 7.64 5.24 -24.46
N TYR A 188 7.83 5.13 -23.14
CA TYR A 188 8.67 6.03 -22.35
C TYR A 188 9.84 5.26 -21.74
N THR A 189 11.02 5.90 -21.66
CA THR A 189 12.09 5.44 -20.78
C THR A 189 11.64 5.47 -19.32
N ASN A 190 12.43 4.90 -18.41
CA ASN A 190 12.05 4.90 -17.00
C ASN A 190 11.89 6.32 -16.44
N ASP A 191 12.81 7.24 -16.80
CA ASP A 191 12.79 8.64 -16.37
C ASP A 191 11.63 9.43 -16.98
N GLU A 192 11.36 9.25 -18.28
CA GLU A 192 10.21 9.87 -18.95
C GLU A 192 8.89 9.38 -18.35
N GLY A 193 8.79 8.10 -17.98
CA GLY A 193 7.63 7.56 -17.30
C GLY A 193 7.40 8.21 -15.92
N TRP A 194 8.46 8.45 -15.14
CA TRP A 194 8.34 9.24 -13.90
C TRP A 194 7.90 10.68 -14.20
N GLN A 195 8.39 11.26 -15.31
CA GLN A 195 8.00 12.62 -15.71
C GLN A 195 6.52 12.71 -16.09
N GLN A 196 5.91 11.67 -16.69
CA GLN A 196 4.46 11.66 -16.94
C GLN A 196 3.65 11.79 -15.65
N ILE A 197 4.07 11.07 -14.60
CA ILE A 197 3.43 11.15 -13.28
C ILE A 197 3.65 12.53 -12.64
N ILE A 198 4.85 13.08 -12.75
CA ILE A 198 5.18 14.42 -12.25
C ILE A 198 4.32 15.50 -12.92
N ASN A 199 4.12 15.43 -14.22
CA ASN A 199 3.32 16.42 -14.97
C ASN A 199 1.88 16.50 -14.40
N ASP A 200 1.23 15.36 -14.16
CA ASP A 200 -0.09 15.32 -13.54
C ASP A 200 -0.11 15.93 -12.14
N LEU A 201 0.92 15.64 -11.34
CA LEU A 201 1.01 16.12 -9.97
C LEU A 201 1.35 17.61 -9.88
N GLU A 202 2.19 18.13 -10.79
CA GLU A 202 2.49 19.57 -10.84
C GLU A 202 1.25 20.38 -11.21
N ASP A 203 0.45 19.88 -12.15
CA ASP A 203 -0.82 20.49 -12.49
C ASP A 203 -1.81 20.44 -11.31
N ALA A 204 -1.87 19.31 -10.61
CA ALA A 204 -2.68 19.19 -9.40
C ALA A 204 -2.20 20.14 -8.29
N TYR A 205 -0.91 20.24 -8.04
CA TYR A 205 -0.32 21.10 -7.00
C TYR A 205 -0.63 22.59 -7.20
N LYS A 206 -0.69 23.05 -8.48
CA LYS A 206 -1.01 24.45 -8.81
C LYS A 206 -2.44 24.84 -8.40
N VAL A 207 -3.37 23.90 -8.47
CA VAL A 207 -4.83 24.17 -8.38
C VAL A 207 -5.44 23.68 -7.06
N LEU A 208 -4.98 22.56 -6.52
CA LEU A 208 -5.58 21.98 -5.32
C LEU A 208 -5.53 22.93 -4.12
N PRO A 209 -6.64 23.04 -3.35
CA PRO A 209 -6.72 23.91 -2.20
C PRO A 209 -5.90 23.37 -1.02
N ALA A 210 -5.61 24.23 -0.05
CA ALA A 210 -4.91 23.86 1.18
C ALA A 210 -5.73 22.87 2.04
N GLN A 211 -7.06 22.96 1.99
CA GLN A 211 -7.98 22.08 2.72
C GLN A 211 -9.18 21.73 1.84
N GLN A 212 -9.78 20.58 2.09
CA GLN A 212 -11.01 20.13 1.45
C GLN A 212 -12.05 19.73 2.50
N ALA A 213 -13.33 19.89 2.18
CA ALA A 213 -14.42 19.48 3.07
C ALA A 213 -14.43 17.95 3.25
N ASP A 214 -14.31 17.21 2.13
CA ASP A 214 -14.28 15.75 2.12
C ASP A 214 -12.84 15.26 2.36
N LYS A 215 -12.62 14.52 3.43
CA LYS A 215 -11.27 14.11 3.89
C LYS A 215 -10.51 13.21 2.91
N GLY A 216 -11.20 12.43 2.10
CA GLY A 216 -10.56 11.57 1.09
C GLY A 216 -10.06 12.33 -0.15
N ARG A 217 -10.45 13.58 -0.35
CA ARG A 217 -10.01 14.38 -1.50
C ARG A 217 -8.60 14.93 -1.30
N PRO A 218 -7.73 14.89 -2.33
CA PRO A 218 -6.36 15.36 -2.19
C PRO A 218 -6.31 16.89 -2.01
N THR A 219 -5.37 17.31 -1.18
CA THR A 219 -5.06 18.73 -0.92
C THR A 219 -3.74 19.12 -1.59
N LYS A 220 -3.42 20.42 -1.54
CA LYS A 220 -2.10 20.90 -1.99
C LYS A 220 -0.93 20.23 -1.25
N ALA A 221 -1.08 19.98 0.05
CA ALA A 221 -0.08 19.25 0.84
C ALA A 221 0.06 17.79 0.37
N ALA A 222 -1.05 17.13 0.01
CA ALA A 222 -1.01 15.79 -0.56
C ALA A 222 -0.27 15.74 -1.91
N ALA A 223 -0.53 16.71 -2.79
CA ALA A 223 0.17 16.80 -4.06
C ALA A 223 1.68 17.08 -3.88
N ALA A 224 2.05 17.94 -2.91
CA ALA A 224 3.45 18.21 -2.58
C ALA A 224 4.17 16.96 -2.05
N ALA A 225 3.56 16.22 -1.11
CA ALA A 225 4.14 14.98 -0.57
C ALA A 225 4.32 13.92 -1.67
N PHE A 226 3.35 13.83 -2.58
CA PHE A 226 3.45 12.89 -3.67
C PHE A 226 4.49 13.30 -4.73
N LEU A 227 4.59 14.57 -5.09
CA LEU A 227 5.66 15.10 -5.93
C LEU A 227 7.03 14.78 -5.33
N ALA A 228 7.22 15.05 -4.04
CA ALA A 228 8.47 14.73 -3.34
C ALA A 228 8.80 13.24 -3.46
N LYS A 229 7.82 12.35 -3.26
CA LYS A 229 8.02 10.90 -3.39
C LYS A 229 8.40 10.50 -4.81
N VAL A 230 7.71 10.99 -5.84
CA VAL A 230 8.02 10.65 -7.24
C VAL A 230 9.38 11.19 -7.66
N TYR A 231 9.72 12.43 -7.29
CA TYR A 231 11.06 12.97 -7.55
C TYR A 231 12.16 12.18 -6.83
N LEU A 232 11.89 11.69 -5.61
CA LEU A 232 12.82 10.84 -4.88
C LEU A 232 13.07 9.50 -5.61
N TYR A 233 12.01 8.88 -6.18
CA TYR A 233 12.17 7.70 -7.04
C TYR A 233 12.95 8.01 -8.32
N LYS A 234 12.64 9.12 -8.98
CA LYS A 234 13.32 9.55 -10.21
C LYS A 234 14.78 9.92 -9.97
N ALA A 235 15.12 10.49 -8.81
CA ALA A 235 16.50 10.88 -8.47
C ALA A 235 17.49 9.69 -8.46
N TYR A 236 17.04 8.51 -8.07
CA TYR A 236 17.81 7.28 -8.13
C TYR A 236 17.64 6.63 -9.51
N ARG A 237 18.51 6.99 -10.44
CA ARG A 237 18.40 6.65 -11.86
C ARG A 237 18.46 5.15 -12.14
N GLN A 238 17.42 4.62 -12.73
CA GLN A 238 17.31 3.25 -13.24
C GLN A 238 16.88 3.26 -14.73
N ASP A 239 17.38 4.21 -15.49
CA ASP A 239 16.91 4.48 -16.87
C ASP A 239 17.55 3.54 -17.92
N ASP A 240 18.59 2.80 -17.56
CA ASP A 240 19.13 1.76 -18.44
C ASP A 240 18.11 0.63 -18.61
N ALA A 241 17.68 0.39 -19.85
CA ALA A 241 16.69 -0.63 -20.18
C ALA A 241 17.18 -2.08 -19.93
N LYS A 242 18.48 -2.28 -19.74
CA LYS A 242 19.10 -3.60 -19.54
C LYS A 242 19.33 -3.96 -18.09
N THR A 243 19.11 -3.04 -17.16
CA THR A 243 19.33 -3.27 -15.74
C THR A 243 18.22 -2.66 -14.89
N ASN A 244 17.98 -3.25 -13.71
CA ASN A 244 17.12 -2.69 -12.66
C ASN A 244 17.95 -2.00 -11.56
N GLN A 245 19.27 -1.90 -11.74
CA GLN A 245 20.14 -1.30 -10.75
C GLN A 245 20.17 0.22 -10.86
N VAL A 246 20.45 0.89 -9.73
CA VAL A 246 20.68 2.34 -9.70
C VAL A 246 22.02 2.63 -10.34
N THR A 247 22.03 3.42 -11.40
CA THR A 247 23.23 3.76 -12.17
C THR A 247 23.86 5.09 -11.75
N SER A 248 23.05 6.02 -11.23
CA SER A 248 23.50 7.34 -10.75
C SER A 248 22.46 7.99 -9.86
N ILE A 249 22.85 9.07 -9.18
CA ILE A 249 21.96 9.91 -8.38
C ILE A 249 21.88 11.29 -9.04
N ASN A 250 20.65 11.77 -9.25
CA ASN A 250 20.40 13.08 -9.86
C ASN A 250 20.13 14.15 -8.79
N ASN A 251 21.02 15.13 -8.70
CA ASN A 251 20.93 16.20 -7.70
C ASN A 251 19.78 17.19 -7.97
N ASP A 252 19.42 17.45 -9.23
CA ASP A 252 18.34 18.39 -9.56
C ASP A 252 16.98 17.83 -9.11
N ASP A 253 16.76 16.53 -9.30
CA ASP A 253 15.56 15.86 -8.78
C ASP A 253 15.57 15.83 -7.24
N LEU A 254 16.72 15.67 -6.58
CA LEU A 254 16.82 15.79 -5.12
C LEU A 254 16.51 17.21 -4.62
N GLN A 255 16.91 18.25 -5.35
CA GLN A 255 16.52 19.63 -5.03
C GLN A 255 14.99 19.80 -5.12
N LYS A 256 14.33 19.16 -6.09
CA LYS A 256 12.86 19.12 -6.16
C LYS A 256 12.24 18.43 -4.95
N VAL A 257 12.84 17.34 -4.45
CA VAL A 257 12.37 16.73 -3.19
C VAL A 257 12.46 17.75 -2.05
N VAL A 258 13.58 18.48 -1.90
CA VAL A 258 13.73 19.52 -0.87
C VAL A 258 12.70 20.63 -1.03
N GLU A 259 12.43 21.07 -2.27
CA GLU A 259 11.42 22.09 -2.59
C GLU A 259 10.02 21.63 -2.13
N TYR A 260 9.56 20.47 -2.58
CA TYR A 260 8.20 19.96 -2.28
C TYR A 260 8.04 19.43 -0.85
N THR A 261 9.12 19.20 -0.12
CA THR A 261 9.09 18.90 1.33
C THR A 261 9.32 20.11 2.21
N THR A 262 9.18 21.33 1.70
CA THR A 262 9.23 22.56 2.51
C THR A 262 8.17 22.52 3.61
N LEU A 263 8.60 22.53 4.88
CA LEU A 263 7.75 22.19 6.01
C LEU A 263 6.56 23.15 6.18
N SER A 264 6.71 24.43 5.78
CA SER A 264 5.62 25.41 5.86
C SER A 264 4.41 25.05 5.00
N VAL A 265 4.57 24.27 3.92
CA VAL A 265 3.45 23.78 3.09
C VAL A 265 2.52 22.89 3.91
N TYR A 266 3.08 22.09 4.81
CA TYR A 266 2.37 21.14 5.64
C TYR A 266 1.86 21.77 6.95
N THR A 267 2.74 22.49 7.65
CA THR A 267 2.39 23.07 8.96
C THR A 267 1.34 24.17 8.84
N SER A 268 1.33 24.96 7.75
CA SER A 268 0.27 25.93 7.49
C SER A 268 -1.09 25.27 7.16
N ALA A 269 -1.09 24.04 6.70
CA ALA A 269 -2.29 23.22 6.49
C ALA A 269 -2.72 22.45 7.75
N GLY A 270 -1.97 22.57 8.85
CA GLY A 270 -2.26 21.92 10.13
C GLY A 270 -1.60 20.55 10.33
N HIS A 271 -0.72 20.13 9.41
CA HIS A 271 -0.02 18.86 9.54
C HIS A 271 1.21 18.95 10.47
N GLY A 272 1.49 17.84 11.15
CA GLY A 272 2.63 17.67 12.06
C GLY A 272 2.65 16.27 12.65
N LEU A 273 3.70 15.90 13.37
CA LEU A 273 3.78 14.59 14.02
C LEU A 273 2.70 14.44 15.10
N GLU A 274 2.06 13.26 15.15
CA GLU A 274 1.28 12.85 16.31
C GLU A 274 2.20 12.68 17.53
N SER A 275 1.69 12.96 18.72
CA SER A 275 2.46 12.77 19.96
C SER A 275 2.72 11.30 20.29
N ASP A 276 1.81 10.43 19.90
CA ASP A 276 1.93 8.97 19.95
C ASP A 276 1.78 8.39 18.54
N LEU A 277 2.76 7.59 18.12
CA LEU A 277 2.73 6.91 16.82
C LEU A 277 1.45 6.09 16.62
N HIS A 278 0.94 5.47 17.69
CA HIS A 278 -0.26 4.65 17.65
C HIS A 278 -1.49 5.40 17.15
N ASN A 279 -1.60 6.71 17.37
CA ASN A 279 -2.74 7.50 16.95
C ASN A 279 -2.97 7.48 15.43
N ASN A 280 -1.92 7.23 14.64
CA ASN A 280 -2.02 7.08 13.17
C ASN A 280 -2.72 5.78 12.73
N PHE A 281 -2.85 4.80 13.63
CA PHE A 281 -3.34 3.45 13.33
C PHE A 281 -4.56 3.05 14.17
N ARG A 282 -5.32 4.04 14.61
CA ARG A 282 -6.56 3.87 15.38
C ARG A 282 -7.76 4.08 14.47
N PRO A 283 -8.75 3.16 14.51
CA PRO A 283 -9.94 3.24 13.65
C PRO A 283 -11.00 4.22 14.17
N GLU A 284 -10.88 4.71 15.42
CA GLU A 284 -11.89 5.59 16.00
C GLU A 284 -11.85 6.98 15.35
N THR A 285 -13.01 7.54 15.06
CA THR A 285 -13.20 8.82 14.35
C THR A 285 -12.39 9.99 14.96
N ALA A 286 -12.09 9.92 16.26
CA ALA A 286 -11.28 10.95 16.93
C ALA A 286 -9.79 10.94 16.47
N TYR A 287 -9.32 9.85 15.87
CA TYR A 287 -7.93 9.67 15.46
C TYR A 287 -7.77 9.60 13.94
N GLU A 288 -8.80 9.11 13.23
CA GLU A 288 -8.76 9.05 11.78
C GLU A 288 -8.62 10.43 11.15
N ASN A 289 -7.83 10.54 10.11
CA ASN A 289 -7.47 11.81 9.46
C ASN A 289 -6.86 12.82 10.45
N GLY A 290 -6.07 12.33 11.43
CA GLY A 290 -5.33 13.15 12.39
C GLY A 290 -4.29 14.05 11.70
N LYS A 291 -3.63 14.89 12.49
CA LYS A 291 -2.71 15.91 11.96
C LYS A 291 -1.51 15.34 11.19
N GLU A 292 -1.10 14.11 11.46
CA GLU A 292 0.01 13.46 10.74
C GLU A 292 -0.45 12.89 9.40
N SER A 293 -1.72 12.51 9.24
CA SER A 293 -2.29 12.04 7.98
C SER A 293 -2.40 13.16 6.96
N ILE A 294 -1.64 13.10 5.87
CA ILE A 294 -1.67 14.09 4.78
C ILE A 294 -2.69 13.69 3.72
N TRP A 295 -2.74 12.41 3.38
CA TRP A 295 -3.75 11.83 2.50
C TRP A 295 -3.96 10.36 2.85
N ALA A 296 -5.23 9.98 2.96
CA ALA A 296 -5.64 8.61 3.26
C ALA A 296 -6.80 8.17 2.36
N ILE A 297 -6.77 6.90 1.96
CA ILE A 297 -7.92 6.23 1.34
C ILE A 297 -8.94 5.99 2.46
N GLN A 298 -10.17 6.45 2.24
CA GLN A 298 -11.23 6.38 3.24
C GLN A 298 -12.01 5.09 3.11
N TYR A 299 -12.26 4.46 4.24
CA TYR A 299 -13.09 3.26 4.36
C TYR A 299 -14.24 3.49 5.32
N SER A 300 -15.27 2.67 5.24
CA SER A 300 -16.45 2.77 6.10
C SER A 300 -17.09 1.40 6.33
N LYS A 301 -17.78 1.26 7.46
CA LYS A 301 -18.66 0.14 7.79
C LYS A 301 -20.02 0.72 8.18
N ASP A 302 -21.09 -0.02 7.92
CA ASP A 302 -22.47 0.36 8.26
C ASP A 302 -22.89 1.71 7.60
N ASP A 303 -22.45 1.95 6.37
CA ASP A 303 -22.68 3.16 5.58
C ASP A 303 -23.98 3.09 4.72
N GLY A 304 -24.82 2.11 4.97
CA GLY A 304 -26.05 1.85 4.22
C GLY A 304 -25.87 0.90 3.02
N THR A 305 -24.66 0.49 2.71
CA THR A 305 -24.37 -0.57 1.74
C THR A 305 -24.34 -1.95 2.43
N MET A 306 -24.39 -3.03 1.65
CA MET A 306 -24.47 -4.39 2.19
C MET A 306 -23.25 -4.77 3.04
N TYR A 307 -22.06 -4.31 2.67
CA TYR A 307 -20.79 -4.68 3.32
C TYR A 307 -19.99 -3.48 3.83
N GLY A 308 -20.50 -2.26 3.67
CA GLY A 308 -19.66 -1.07 3.82
C GLY A 308 -18.65 -0.91 2.69
N ASN A 309 -17.83 0.12 2.79
CA ASN A 309 -16.70 0.37 1.92
C ASN A 309 -15.41 -0.05 2.67
N LEU A 310 -15.16 -1.35 2.77
CA LEU A 310 -14.15 -1.94 3.64
C LEU A 310 -12.80 -2.15 2.95
N ASN A 311 -11.73 -2.07 3.73
CA ASN A 311 -10.39 -2.44 3.31
C ASN A 311 -10.24 -3.97 3.30
N PHE A 312 -10.50 -4.58 2.15
CA PHE A 312 -10.31 -6.01 1.97
C PHE A 312 -8.84 -6.42 1.78
N SER A 313 -7.93 -5.48 1.55
CA SER A 313 -6.50 -5.80 1.42
C SER A 313 -5.92 -6.31 2.74
N ASN A 314 -6.48 -5.90 3.86
CA ASN A 314 -6.06 -6.28 5.21
C ASN A 314 -6.80 -7.51 5.77
N ARG A 315 -7.72 -8.12 5.02
CA ARG A 315 -8.59 -9.18 5.53
C ARG A 315 -7.88 -10.43 6.04
N LEU A 316 -6.65 -10.67 5.59
CA LEU A 316 -5.87 -11.86 5.95
C LEU A 316 -4.89 -11.63 7.11
N ILE A 317 -4.72 -10.39 7.58
CA ILE A 317 -3.67 -10.04 8.55
C ILE A 317 -4.08 -10.23 10.00
N VAL A 318 -5.38 -10.41 10.29
CA VAL A 318 -5.85 -10.62 11.66
C VAL A 318 -5.28 -11.93 12.20
N PRO A 319 -4.55 -11.90 13.34
CA PRO A 319 -3.94 -13.09 13.89
C PRO A 319 -4.97 -14.03 14.52
N CYS A 320 -4.57 -15.25 14.85
CA CYS A 320 -5.34 -16.11 15.73
C CYS A 320 -5.35 -15.49 17.13
N ILE A 321 -6.50 -15.02 17.60
CA ILE A 321 -6.68 -14.48 18.95
C ILE A 321 -7.56 -15.46 19.72
N PRO A 322 -7.07 -16.09 20.80
CA PRO A 322 -7.84 -17.09 21.55
C PRO A 322 -9.23 -16.58 21.96
N LYS A 323 -10.27 -17.34 21.68
CA LYS A 323 -11.69 -17.04 21.98
C LYS A 323 -12.31 -15.86 21.20
N VAL A 324 -11.57 -15.21 20.33
CA VAL A 324 -12.06 -14.07 19.51
C VAL A 324 -11.97 -14.38 18.03
N THR A 325 -10.77 -14.67 17.54
CA THR A 325 -10.51 -15.03 16.15
C THR A 325 -9.68 -16.30 16.07
N ASP A 326 -10.14 -17.39 16.71
CA ASP A 326 -9.45 -18.69 16.72
C ASP A 326 -9.11 -19.19 15.30
N SER A 327 -9.83 -18.71 14.29
CA SER A 327 -9.61 -18.95 12.86
C SER A 327 -9.04 -17.74 12.11
N GLY A 328 -8.36 -16.81 12.78
CA GLY A 328 -7.63 -15.71 12.14
C GLY A 328 -6.67 -16.21 11.07
N ASN A 329 -6.44 -15.42 10.04
CA ASN A 329 -5.62 -15.85 8.89
C ASN A 329 -4.11 -15.75 9.15
N ASP A 330 -3.68 -14.92 10.10
CA ASP A 330 -2.31 -14.81 10.63
C ASP A 330 -1.23 -14.57 9.55
N PHE A 331 -1.57 -13.81 8.51
CA PHE A 331 -0.63 -13.33 7.51
C PHE A 331 0.07 -12.04 7.96
N TYR A 332 1.10 -11.61 7.22
CA TYR A 332 1.82 -10.35 7.41
C TYR A 332 2.44 -10.24 8.80
N LYS A 333 3.32 -11.17 9.09
CA LYS A 333 3.96 -11.29 10.40
C LYS A 333 5.28 -10.51 10.45
N PRO A 334 5.48 -9.62 11.44
CA PRO A 334 6.78 -8.95 11.61
C PRO A 334 7.90 -9.98 11.77
N SER A 335 8.97 -9.83 11.00
CA SER A 335 10.11 -10.72 11.07
C SER A 335 10.87 -10.56 12.39
N THR A 336 11.63 -11.58 12.78
CA THR A 336 12.55 -11.47 13.92
C THR A 336 13.63 -10.42 13.64
N ASN A 337 14.05 -10.29 12.37
CA ASN A 337 14.99 -9.27 11.94
C ASN A 337 14.45 -7.85 12.16
N LEU A 338 13.18 -7.59 11.86
CA LEU A 338 12.55 -6.30 12.16
C LEU A 338 12.50 -6.02 13.65
N VAL A 339 12.07 -6.98 14.47
CA VAL A 339 12.02 -6.82 15.92
C VAL A 339 13.40 -6.48 16.47
N ASN A 340 14.45 -7.16 16.00
CA ASN A 340 15.84 -6.89 16.38
C ASN A 340 16.35 -5.53 15.91
N ALA A 341 15.83 -4.99 14.81
CA ALA A 341 16.21 -3.64 14.34
C ALA A 341 15.81 -2.52 15.31
N TYR A 342 14.79 -2.73 16.14
CA TYR A 342 14.39 -1.79 17.20
C TYR A 342 15.29 -1.84 18.45
N ARG A 343 16.22 -2.79 18.55
CA ARG A 343 17.17 -2.83 19.68
C ARG A 343 18.09 -1.61 19.63
N THR A 344 18.43 -1.13 20.80
CA THR A 344 19.28 0.05 20.95
C THR A 344 20.54 -0.27 21.76
N ASN A 345 21.61 0.45 21.48
CA ASN A 345 22.86 0.40 22.25
C ASN A 345 22.75 1.24 23.53
N SER A 346 23.84 1.30 24.31
CA SER A 346 23.91 2.08 25.55
C SER A 346 23.66 3.60 25.38
N SER A 347 23.79 4.12 24.17
CA SER A 347 23.46 5.52 23.85
C SER A 347 22.01 5.70 23.39
N GLY A 348 21.19 4.63 23.36
CA GLY A 348 19.82 4.65 22.87
C GLY A 348 19.72 4.78 21.34
N LEU A 349 20.78 4.48 20.61
CA LEU A 349 20.79 4.50 19.15
C LEU A 349 20.61 3.08 18.60
N PRO A 350 19.92 2.89 17.46
CA PRO A 350 19.81 1.59 16.82
C PRO A 350 21.18 1.08 16.37
N TYR A 351 21.33 -0.23 16.27
CA TYR A 351 22.54 -0.83 15.71
C TYR A 351 22.54 -0.69 14.18
N LEU A 352 23.44 0.13 13.65
CA LEU A 352 23.67 0.22 12.20
C LEU A 352 24.54 -0.93 11.70
N ASP A 353 25.42 -1.43 12.57
CA ASP A 353 26.32 -2.58 12.38
C ASP A 353 26.46 -3.36 13.70
N ASN A 354 26.95 -4.58 13.60
CA ASN A 354 27.32 -5.39 14.77
C ASN A 354 26.20 -5.50 15.81
N ALA A 355 24.94 -5.66 15.34
CA ALA A 355 23.84 -5.99 16.24
C ALA A 355 24.17 -7.29 17.00
N PRO A 356 23.79 -7.40 18.28
CA PRO A 356 23.94 -8.65 19.02
C PRO A 356 23.26 -9.81 18.29
N ALA A 357 23.88 -11.01 18.35
CA ALA A 357 23.41 -12.19 17.61
C ALA A 357 22.14 -12.83 18.19
N ASP A 358 21.89 -12.60 19.49
CA ASP A 358 20.68 -13.07 20.18
C ASP A 358 19.45 -12.26 19.76
N ASP A 359 18.29 -12.89 19.75
CA ASP A 359 17.04 -12.21 19.45
C ASP A 359 16.53 -11.41 20.65
N TYR A 360 15.74 -10.35 20.35
CA TYR A 360 15.05 -9.63 21.41
C TYR A 360 13.99 -10.49 22.08
N GLU A 361 13.98 -10.49 23.39
CA GLU A 361 12.93 -11.08 24.21
C GLU A 361 12.49 -10.09 25.29
N VAL A 362 11.19 -10.03 25.54
CA VAL A 362 10.61 -9.25 26.65
C VAL A 362 11.17 -9.75 27.98
N GLY A 363 11.62 -8.83 28.83
CA GLY A 363 12.23 -9.16 30.12
C GLY A 363 13.70 -9.57 30.06
N SER A 364 14.35 -9.61 28.91
CA SER A 364 15.76 -9.98 28.74
C SER A 364 16.77 -8.93 29.27
N GLY A 365 16.30 -7.73 29.60
CA GLY A 365 17.18 -6.60 29.95
C GLY A 365 17.76 -5.83 28.76
N GLN A 366 17.49 -6.29 27.54
CA GLN A 366 17.88 -5.58 26.32
C GLN A 366 17.05 -4.30 26.16
N THR A 367 17.69 -3.23 25.68
CA THR A 367 17.00 -1.95 25.45
C THR A 367 16.45 -1.86 24.04
N VAL A 368 15.27 -1.22 23.90
CA VAL A 368 14.57 -1.07 22.63
C VAL A 368 13.95 0.33 22.45
N ASP A 369 13.69 0.66 21.21
CA ASP A 369 12.85 1.78 20.79
C ASP A 369 11.37 1.46 21.07
N PRO A 370 10.59 2.34 21.73
CA PRO A 370 9.19 2.09 22.08
C PRO A 370 8.28 1.89 20.86
N ARG A 371 8.67 2.36 19.68
CA ARG A 371 7.93 2.15 18.43
C ARG A 371 7.80 0.67 18.06
N LEU A 372 8.69 -0.20 18.57
CA LEU A 372 8.55 -1.65 18.43
C LEU A 372 7.13 -2.11 18.79
N PHE A 373 6.64 -1.69 19.96
CA PHE A 373 5.38 -2.20 20.52
C PHE A 373 4.12 -1.54 19.92
N VAL A 374 4.27 -0.57 19.04
CA VAL A 374 3.20 -0.05 18.17
C VAL A 374 3.22 -0.74 16.80
N THR A 375 4.38 -1.22 16.38
CA THR A 375 4.58 -1.84 15.07
C THR A 375 4.34 -3.35 15.11
N ALA A 376 4.88 -4.01 16.14
CA ALA A 376 4.86 -5.47 16.29
C ALA A 376 4.45 -5.85 17.72
N GLY A 377 3.45 -6.70 17.83
CA GLY A 377 3.15 -7.43 19.06
C GLY A 377 4.13 -8.58 19.19
N VAL A 378 4.85 -8.62 20.31
CA VAL A 378 5.83 -9.68 20.59
C VAL A 378 5.38 -10.52 21.79
N PRO A 379 5.73 -11.81 21.86
CA PRO A 379 5.37 -12.65 23.00
C PRO A 379 5.77 -12.02 24.35
N GLY A 380 4.85 -12.06 25.30
CA GLY A 380 5.02 -11.42 26.62
C GLY A 380 4.45 -10.00 26.70
N THR A 381 3.86 -9.48 25.62
CA THR A 381 3.12 -8.20 25.61
C THR A 381 1.66 -8.41 25.21
N PRO A 382 0.75 -7.47 25.55
CA PRO A 382 -0.65 -7.57 25.14
C PRO A 382 -0.82 -7.26 23.65
N TYR A 383 -1.71 -8.01 22.97
CA TYR A 383 -2.15 -7.70 21.62
C TYR A 383 -3.01 -6.43 21.62
N MET A 384 -2.69 -5.50 20.73
CA MET A 384 -3.39 -4.21 20.62
C MET A 384 -3.60 -3.51 21.96
N PHE A 385 -2.63 -3.64 22.88
CA PHE A 385 -2.60 -3.02 24.21
C PHE A 385 -3.68 -3.51 25.18
N ASN A 386 -4.44 -4.54 24.82
CA ASN A 386 -5.49 -5.14 25.62
C ASN A 386 -4.93 -6.32 26.47
N GLU A 387 -4.86 -6.11 27.79
CA GLU A 387 -4.23 -7.04 28.74
C GLU A 387 -4.96 -8.40 28.87
N ASP A 388 -6.20 -8.50 28.40
CA ASP A 388 -6.93 -9.77 28.36
C ASP A 388 -6.39 -10.72 27.27
N PHE A 389 -5.56 -10.21 26.36
CA PHE A 389 -5.01 -10.95 25.21
C PHE A 389 -3.49 -10.89 25.15
N MET A 390 -2.84 -11.58 26.08
CA MET A 390 -1.37 -11.67 26.12
C MET A 390 -0.86 -12.57 24.99
N ILE A 391 0.06 -12.04 24.16
CA ILE A 391 0.70 -12.80 23.09
C ILE A 391 1.64 -13.83 23.68
N GLU A 392 1.51 -15.08 23.26
CA GLU A 392 2.28 -16.21 23.75
C GLU A 392 2.95 -16.98 22.61
N LYS A 393 4.07 -17.64 22.90
CA LYS A 393 4.69 -18.62 22.01
C LYS A 393 3.90 -19.94 22.06
N SER A 394 2.67 -19.93 21.56
CA SER A 394 1.75 -21.06 21.63
C SER A 394 0.96 -21.25 20.34
N ASN A 395 0.50 -22.48 20.08
CA ASN A 395 -0.29 -22.81 18.90
C ASN A 395 -1.62 -22.07 18.82
N THR A 396 -2.09 -21.46 19.89
CA THR A 396 -3.30 -20.63 19.90
C THR A 396 -3.07 -19.24 19.30
N TRP A 397 -1.82 -18.83 19.16
CA TRP A 397 -1.40 -17.54 18.57
C TRP A 397 -0.78 -17.69 17.18
N SER A 398 -0.86 -18.87 16.58
CA SER A 398 -0.29 -19.11 15.24
C SER A 398 -1.16 -20.06 14.44
N ARG A 399 -1.58 -19.66 13.26
CA ARG A 399 -2.34 -20.51 12.34
C ARG A 399 -1.54 -21.72 11.86
N ALA A 400 -0.23 -21.58 11.67
CA ALA A 400 0.67 -22.68 11.32
C ALA A 400 0.88 -23.68 12.47
N GLY A 401 0.43 -23.37 13.69
CA GLY A 401 0.44 -24.26 14.84
C GLY A 401 1.82 -24.56 15.45
N SER A 402 2.91 -24.34 14.73
CA SER A 402 4.28 -24.71 15.16
C SER A 402 5.21 -23.50 15.32
N GLY A 403 4.69 -22.28 15.16
CA GLY A 403 5.54 -21.08 15.07
C GLY A 403 6.42 -21.06 13.83
N MET A 404 6.04 -21.79 12.76
CA MET A 404 6.80 -21.87 11.51
C MET A 404 7.18 -20.48 10.96
N TYR A 405 6.26 -19.50 11.09
CA TYR A 405 6.46 -18.11 10.66
C TYR A 405 6.70 -17.17 11.85
N GLY A 406 7.26 -17.67 12.96
CA GLY A 406 7.46 -16.89 14.18
C GLY A 406 6.16 -16.60 14.94
N TRP A 407 6.32 -15.89 16.05
CA TRP A 407 5.23 -15.61 17.01
C TRP A 407 4.82 -14.14 17.04
N ASN A 408 5.53 -13.26 16.32
CA ASN A 408 5.20 -11.85 16.27
C ASN A 408 3.93 -11.63 15.46
N VAL A 409 3.15 -10.62 15.81
CA VAL A 409 1.92 -10.23 15.11
C VAL A 409 1.98 -8.77 14.70
N SER A 410 1.43 -8.41 13.54
CA SER A 410 1.38 -7.01 13.12
C SER A 410 0.35 -6.24 13.94
N LEU A 411 0.60 -4.95 14.21
CA LEU A 411 -0.29 -4.10 15.00
C LEU A 411 -0.86 -2.93 14.18
N LYS A 412 -0.07 -2.29 13.33
CA LYS A 412 -0.46 -1.03 12.66
C LYS A 412 -1.76 -1.09 11.84
N GLN A 413 -2.14 -2.25 11.32
CA GLN A 413 -3.35 -2.44 10.51
C GLN A 413 -4.40 -3.30 11.21
N ASN A 414 -4.21 -3.55 12.50
CA ASN A 414 -5.11 -4.38 13.29
C ASN A 414 -5.92 -3.53 14.29
N VAL A 415 -6.94 -4.13 14.87
CA VAL A 415 -7.91 -3.50 15.74
C VAL A 415 -7.91 -4.23 17.10
N ASP A 416 -8.09 -3.48 18.19
CA ASP A 416 -8.30 -4.05 19.53
C ASP A 416 -9.45 -5.08 19.49
N PRO A 417 -9.29 -6.28 20.06
CA PRO A 417 -10.36 -7.27 20.15
C PRO A 417 -11.68 -6.72 20.68
N ALA A 418 -11.65 -5.76 21.59
CA ALA A 418 -12.86 -5.10 22.10
C ALA A 418 -13.59 -4.24 21.06
N LEU A 419 -12.94 -3.89 19.94
CA LEU A 419 -13.46 -3.03 18.88
C LEU A 419 -13.75 -3.79 17.58
N ILE A 420 -13.52 -5.11 17.54
CA ILE A 420 -13.67 -5.92 16.32
C ILE A 420 -15.07 -5.78 15.73
N ASP A 421 -16.13 -5.93 16.52
CA ASP A 421 -17.52 -5.85 16.03
C ASP A 421 -17.86 -4.47 15.46
N THR A 422 -17.18 -3.41 15.91
CA THR A 422 -17.40 -2.05 15.43
C THR A 422 -16.70 -1.79 14.11
N TYR A 423 -15.45 -2.22 13.95
CA TYR A 423 -14.59 -1.78 12.83
C TYR A 423 -14.21 -2.89 11.84
N LEU A 424 -14.41 -4.16 12.19
CA LEU A 424 -14.16 -5.27 11.29
C LEU A 424 -15.47 -5.90 10.82
N PHE A 425 -15.42 -6.46 9.63
CA PHE A 425 -16.46 -7.32 9.07
C PHE A 425 -15.88 -8.70 8.79
N ASN A 426 -16.48 -9.73 9.37
CA ASN A 426 -16.10 -11.12 9.10
C ASN A 426 -16.81 -11.63 7.83
N CYS A 427 -16.03 -11.95 6.81
CA CYS A 427 -16.49 -12.61 5.60
C CYS A 427 -15.74 -13.95 5.48
N ASP A 428 -16.38 -15.03 5.88
CA ASP A 428 -15.83 -16.41 5.84
C ASP A 428 -14.43 -16.52 6.52
N ASN A 429 -14.33 -16.03 7.75
CA ASN A 429 -13.09 -15.97 8.54
C ASN A 429 -12.00 -15.05 7.94
N GLN A 430 -12.37 -14.14 7.08
CA GLN A 430 -11.53 -13.06 6.58
C GLN A 430 -12.08 -11.73 7.11
N TRP A 431 -11.22 -10.94 7.74
CA TRP A 431 -11.63 -9.80 8.56
C TRP A 431 -11.28 -8.47 7.88
N ALA A 432 -12.19 -7.96 7.04
CA ALA A 432 -12.00 -6.67 6.40
C ALA A 432 -12.22 -5.51 7.39
N SER A 433 -11.41 -4.47 7.29
CA SER A 433 -11.41 -3.32 8.22
C SER A 433 -12.03 -2.08 7.60
N SER A 434 -12.72 -1.27 8.42
CA SER A 434 -13.13 0.09 8.06
C SER A 434 -12.07 1.15 8.39
N MET A 435 -10.92 0.77 8.90
CA MET A 435 -9.82 1.69 9.22
C MET A 435 -9.22 2.29 7.96
N ASN A 436 -9.07 3.61 7.93
CA ASN A 436 -8.49 4.35 6.82
C ASN A 436 -7.03 3.96 6.56
N ARG A 437 -6.65 3.91 5.29
CA ARG A 437 -5.27 3.67 4.90
C ARG A 437 -4.56 4.98 4.62
N ILE A 438 -3.64 5.36 5.49
CA ILE A 438 -2.77 6.52 5.26
C ILE A 438 -1.77 6.18 4.15
N VAL A 439 -1.77 7.00 3.10
CA VAL A 439 -0.83 6.86 1.95
C VAL A 439 0.37 7.78 2.14
N PHE A 440 0.14 8.99 2.64
CA PHE A 440 1.19 9.95 2.96
C PHE A 440 0.99 10.48 4.38
N ARG A 441 2.04 10.45 5.19
CA ARG A 441 2.06 11.04 6.54
C ARG A 441 3.27 11.94 6.77
N TYR A 442 3.15 12.87 7.70
CA TYR A 442 4.14 13.91 7.92
C TYR A 442 5.54 13.38 8.26
N ALA A 443 5.65 12.28 9.00
CA ALA A 443 6.94 11.65 9.27
C ALA A 443 7.66 11.18 8.00
N ASP A 444 6.93 10.65 7.00
CA ASP A 444 7.54 10.28 5.71
C ASP A 444 8.06 11.51 4.96
N VAL A 445 7.34 12.64 5.03
CA VAL A 445 7.82 13.93 4.47
C VAL A 445 9.13 14.37 5.12
N LEU A 446 9.23 14.32 6.46
CA LEU A 446 10.47 14.65 7.18
C LEU A 446 11.63 13.76 6.73
N LEU A 447 11.38 12.46 6.60
CA LEU A 447 12.42 11.49 6.26
C LEU A 447 12.79 11.48 4.77
N MET A 448 11.86 11.79 3.85
CA MET A 448 12.18 12.07 2.44
C MET A 448 13.06 13.32 2.31
N ARG A 449 12.73 14.39 3.06
CA ARG A 449 13.56 15.59 3.12
C ARG A 449 14.95 15.29 3.67
N ALA A 450 15.04 14.54 4.77
CA ALA A 450 16.32 14.16 5.39
C ALA A 450 17.19 13.36 4.42
N GLU A 451 16.60 12.44 3.65
CA GLU A 451 17.31 11.65 2.65
C GLU A 451 17.87 12.53 1.52
N ALA A 452 17.04 13.41 0.96
CA ALA A 452 17.47 14.31 -0.10
C ALA A 452 18.60 15.26 0.38
N LEU A 453 18.46 15.85 1.57
CA LEU A 453 19.49 16.70 2.18
C LEU A 453 20.80 15.93 2.41
N ALA A 454 20.74 14.71 2.92
CA ALA A 454 21.90 13.85 3.12
C ALA A 454 22.60 13.55 1.79
N GLN A 455 21.85 13.21 0.74
CA GLN A 455 22.39 12.97 -0.60
C GLN A 455 23.06 14.23 -1.18
N LEU A 456 22.53 15.42 -0.90
CA LEU A 456 23.08 16.71 -1.30
C LEU A 456 24.24 17.20 -0.42
N GLY A 457 24.64 16.42 0.61
CA GLY A 457 25.73 16.76 1.53
C GLY A 457 25.34 17.70 2.68
N GLN A 458 24.06 18.01 2.84
CA GLN A 458 23.52 18.85 3.93
C GLN A 458 23.21 17.97 5.16
N THR A 459 24.27 17.32 5.68
CA THR A 459 24.16 16.25 6.69
C THR A 459 23.60 16.74 8.03
N ALA A 460 23.98 17.95 8.46
CA ALA A 460 23.51 18.50 9.74
C ALA A 460 21.98 18.73 9.75
N GLU A 461 21.41 19.27 8.67
CA GLU A 461 19.96 19.46 8.55
C GLU A 461 19.23 18.11 8.45
N ALA A 462 19.79 17.15 7.73
CA ALA A 462 19.24 15.80 7.65
C ALA A 462 19.14 15.13 9.04
N ILE A 463 20.18 15.27 9.87
CA ILE A 463 20.21 14.74 11.24
C ILE A 463 19.21 15.45 12.14
N GLN A 464 18.96 16.75 11.97
CA GLN A 464 17.93 17.46 12.74
C GLN A 464 16.55 16.87 12.49
N LEU A 465 16.19 16.55 11.23
CA LEU A 465 14.91 15.95 10.87
C LEU A 465 14.78 14.51 11.42
N VAL A 466 15.84 13.72 11.36
CA VAL A 466 15.90 12.40 12.02
C VAL A 466 15.64 12.55 13.52
N ASN A 467 16.33 13.51 14.17
CA ASN A 467 16.15 13.74 15.60
C ASN A 467 14.74 14.24 15.97
N GLU A 468 14.04 14.95 15.09
CA GLU A 468 12.65 15.34 15.31
C GLU A 468 11.73 14.10 15.42
N VAL A 469 11.90 13.12 14.52
CA VAL A 469 11.18 11.84 14.59
C VAL A 469 11.54 11.07 15.86
N ARG A 470 12.81 11.05 16.25
CA ARG A 470 13.31 10.40 17.47
C ARG A 470 12.82 11.08 18.75
N ASP A 471 12.64 12.42 18.73
CA ASP A 471 12.03 13.15 19.84
C ASP A 471 10.60 12.71 20.13
N ARG A 472 9.81 12.49 19.07
CA ARG A 472 8.48 11.92 19.21
C ARG A 472 8.56 10.51 19.83
N ALA A 473 9.45 9.65 19.32
CA ALA A 473 9.64 8.29 19.85
C ALA A 473 10.09 8.32 21.32
N GLN A 474 10.98 9.24 21.72
CA GLN A 474 11.35 9.45 23.10
C GLN A 474 10.16 9.90 23.98
N GLY A 475 9.30 10.77 23.44
CA GLY A 475 8.07 11.20 24.11
C GLY A 475 7.14 10.05 24.46
N MET A 476 7.08 9.01 23.59
CA MET A 476 6.26 7.81 23.81
C MET A 476 6.63 7.03 25.08
N THR A 477 7.85 7.11 25.55
CA THR A 477 8.26 6.46 26.82
C THR A 477 7.55 7.03 28.05
N LYS A 478 6.92 8.21 27.93
CA LYS A 478 6.28 8.92 29.04
C LYS A 478 4.76 9.04 28.87
N SER A 479 4.29 9.16 27.63
CA SER A 479 2.90 9.50 27.34
C SER A 479 2.37 8.77 26.10
N SER A 480 2.39 7.45 26.13
CA SER A 480 1.91 6.56 25.07
C SER A 480 1.18 5.38 25.67
N VAL A 481 0.44 4.64 24.88
CA VAL A 481 -0.17 3.35 25.26
C VAL A 481 0.87 2.34 25.78
N VAL A 482 2.14 2.48 25.39
CA VAL A 482 3.24 1.59 25.80
C VAL A 482 4.12 2.17 26.93
N SER A 483 3.80 3.35 27.45
CA SER A 483 4.63 4.04 28.47
C SER A 483 4.75 3.26 29.79
N ASN A 484 3.81 2.40 30.11
CA ASN A 484 3.79 1.57 31.33
C ASN A 484 4.47 0.19 31.14
N TYR A 485 4.91 -0.18 29.95
CA TYR A 485 5.54 -1.48 29.66
C TYR A 485 6.79 -1.76 30.50
N PRO A 486 7.65 -0.76 30.84
CA PRO A 486 8.77 -1.01 31.74
C PRO A 486 8.33 -1.56 33.10
N VAL A 487 7.24 -1.06 33.65
CA VAL A 487 6.73 -1.51 34.97
C VAL A 487 5.97 -2.83 34.86
N LYS A 488 5.14 -3.00 33.80
CA LYS A 488 4.26 -4.16 33.69
C LYS A 488 4.95 -5.40 33.11
N TYR A 489 5.86 -5.21 32.15
CA TYR A 489 6.44 -6.31 31.38
C TYR A 489 7.97 -6.36 31.42
N ASN A 490 8.59 -5.57 32.33
CA ASN A 490 10.04 -5.50 32.45
C ASN A 490 10.75 -5.19 31.12
N VAL A 491 10.18 -4.24 30.35
CA VAL A 491 10.75 -3.72 29.12
C VAL A 491 11.72 -2.59 29.44
N HIS A 492 12.81 -2.47 28.70
CA HIS A 492 13.78 -1.40 28.90
C HIS A 492 13.82 -0.49 27.66
N TYR A 493 13.37 0.75 27.80
CA TYR A 493 13.44 1.75 26.72
C TYR A 493 14.74 2.53 26.78
N ALA A 494 15.38 2.70 25.62
CA ALA A 494 16.45 3.67 25.45
C ALA A 494 16.32 4.32 24.07
N ILE A 495 16.10 5.64 24.06
CA ILE A 495 16.06 6.46 22.84
C ILE A 495 17.04 7.60 22.97
N GLY A 496 18.10 7.58 22.15
CA GLY A 496 19.09 8.64 22.04
C GLY A 496 18.94 9.45 20.75
N LYS A 497 19.61 10.60 20.71
CA LYS A 497 19.71 11.46 19.54
C LYS A 497 21.09 11.37 18.91
N TYR A 498 21.17 11.63 17.63
CA TYR A 498 22.41 11.78 16.91
C TYR A 498 22.95 13.21 17.13
N ASN A 499 24.03 13.36 17.89
CA ASN A 499 24.60 14.67 18.29
C ASN A 499 26.00 14.92 17.72
N GLY A 500 26.49 14.03 16.83
CA GLY A 500 27.80 14.13 16.20
C GLY A 500 27.78 14.86 14.86
N SER A 501 28.98 15.02 14.29
CA SER A 501 29.15 15.33 12.88
C SER A 501 29.34 14.01 12.14
N TYR A 502 28.55 13.80 11.09
CA TYR A 502 28.51 12.56 10.32
C TYR A 502 28.88 12.82 8.86
N SER A 503 29.62 11.91 8.24
CA SER A 503 29.82 11.91 6.80
C SER A 503 28.50 11.74 6.04
N LYS A 504 28.50 11.98 4.74
CA LYS A 504 27.35 11.75 3.88
C LYS A 504 26.87 10.27 3.98
N GLU A 505 27.80 9.34 3.90
CA GLU A 505 27.54 7.90 3.95
C GLU A 505 26.93 7.47 5.29
N GLU A 506 27.50 7.95 6.40
CA GLU A 506 26.95 7.69 7.74
C GLU A 506 25.56 8.30 7.91
N THR A 507 25.35 9.53 7.44
CA THR A 507 24.05 10.22 7.50
C THR A 507 23.01 9.45 6.71
N LEU A 508 23.33 8.95 5.51
CA LEU A 508 22.42 8.14 4.72
C LEU A 508 22.06 6.82 5.41
N ARG A 509 23.02 6.16 6.04
CA ARG A 509 22.76 4.94 6.83
C ARG A 509 21.83 5.24 8.02
N ILE A 510 22.04 6.35 8.70
CA ILE A 510 21.16 6.82 9.78
C ILE A 510 19.75 7.07 9.27
N VAL A 511 19.60 7.82 8.17
CA VAL A 511 18.28 8.11 7.58
C VAL A 511 17.57 6.83 7.11
N LYS A 512 18.27 5.93 6.43
CA LYS A 512 17.71 4.63 5.99
C LYS A 512 17.21 3.78 7.17
N MET A 513 17.97 3.76 8.27
CA MET A 513 17.54 3.05 9.49
C MET A 513 16.34 3.73 10.13
N GLU A 514 16.34 5.06 10.25
CA GLU A 514 15.21 5.78 10.84
C GLU A 514 13.93 5.63 10.01
N ARG A 515 14.04 5.64 8.66
CA ARG A 515 12.91 5.30 7.77
C ARG A 515 12.37 3.91 8.06
N ARG A 516 13.25 2.91 8.21
CA ARG A 516 12.86 1.54 8.55
C ARG A 516 12.09 1.48 9.87
N LEU A 517 12.63 2.06 10.95
CA LEU A 517 12.01 2.03 12.27
C LEU A 517 10.68 2.80 12.33
N GLU A 518 10.59 3.89 11.59
CA GLU A 518 9.40 4.74 11.56
C GLU A 518 8.28 4.15 10.70
N LEU A 519 8.62 3.70 9.49
CA LEU A 519 7.67 3.29 8.46
C LEU A 519 7.50 1.76 8.33
N ALA A 520 8.12 0.98 9.22
CA ALA A 520 8.00 -0.48 9.20
C ALA A 520 6.53 -0.92 9.19
N MET A 521 6.22 -1.95 8.43
CA MET A 521 4.88 -2.51 8.26
C MET A 521 3.87 -1.53 7.60
N GLU A 522 4.35 -0.55 6.81
CA GLU A 522 3.52 0.39 6.03
C GLU A 522 3.75 0.27 4.51
N SER A 523 4.33 -0.83 4.05
CA SER A 523 4.60 -1.13 2.63
C SER A 523 5.64 -0.23 1.95
N GLU A 524 6.61 0.30 2.70
CA GLU A 524 7.66 1.16 2.16
C GLU A 524 9.02 0.44 2.05
N ARG A 525 9.34 -0.50 2.94
CA ARG A 525 10.68 -1.08 3.08
C ARG A 525 11.22 -1.71 1.80
N PHE A 526 10.45 -2.56 1.14
CA PHE A 526 10.88 -3.23 -0.09
C PHE A 526 11.21 -2.21 -1.20
N PHE A 527 10.32 -1.24 -1.39
CA PHE A 527 10.48 -0.23 -2.42
C PHE A 527 11.64 0.74 -2.12
N ASP A 528 11.89 1.05 -0.87
CA ASP A 528 13.06 1.83 -0.45
C ASP A 528 14.36 1.07 -0.77
N LEU A 529 14.43 -0.22 -0.47
CA LEU A 529 15.58 -1.05 -0.80
C LEU A 529 15.87 -1.13 -2.31
N VAL A 530 14.82 -1.27 -3.12
CA VAL A 530 14.94 -1.29 -4.59
C VAL A 530 15.40 0.08 -5.11
N ARG A 531 14.78 1.15 -4.63
CA ARG A 531 15.13 2.52 -5.01
C ARG A 531 16.56 2.90 -4.64
N TRP A 532 17.05 2.44 -3.48
CA TRP A 532 18.44 2.68 -3.07
C TRP A 532 19.46 1.82 -3.81
N GLY A 533 19.03 0.75 -4.50
CA GLY A 533 19.91 -0.26 -5.08
C GLY A 533 20.47 -1.26 -4.06
N ASP A 534 19.89 -1.29 -2.85
CA ASP A 534 20.38 -2.12 -1.73
C ASP A 534 19.68 -3.49 -1.65
N ALA A 535 18.61 -3.72 -2.42
CA ALA A 535 17.71 -4.86 -2.26
C ALA A 535 18.43 -6.22 -2.27
N ALA A 536 19.26 -6.47 -3.28
CA ALA A 536 19.97 -7.75 -3.39
C ALA A 536 20.91 -7.99 -2.20
N THR A 537 21.63 -6.96 -1.74
CA THR A 537 22.57 -7.07 -0.62
C THR A 537 21.86 -7.31 0.70
N VAL A 538 20.82 -6.52 0.98
CA VAL A 538 20.11 -6.57 2.28
C VAL A 538 19.28 -7.84 2.37
N ILE A 539 18.51 -8.18 1.34
CA ILE A 539 17.59 -9.32 1.37
C ILE A 539 18.37 -10.66 1.35
N ASN A 540 19.45 -10.77 0.58
CA ASN A 540 20.26 -11.99 0.62
C ASN A 540 20.98 -12.16 1.97
N LYS A 541 21.45 -11.07 2.60
CA LYS A 541 21.98 -11.13 3.96
C LYS A 541 20.90 -11.62 4.94
N PHE A 542 19.69 -11.07 4.86
CA PHE A 542 18.55 -11.51 5.65
C PHE A 542 18.30 -13.02 5.47
N TYR A 543 18.29 -13.56 4.25
CA TYR A 543 18.08 -14.99 4.02
C TYR A 543 19.19 -15.85 4.65
N VAL A 544 20.45 -15.42 4.57
CA VAL A 544 21.56 -16.17 5.18
C VAL A 544 21.42 -16.23 6.70
N GLU A 545 21.04 -15.13 7.34
CA GLU A 545 20.91 -15.03 8.79
C GLU A 545 19.62 -15.69 9.28
N GLU A 546 18.50 -15.37 8.66
CA GLU A 546 17.17 -15.76 9.12
C GLU A 546 16.84 -17.24 8.81
N SER A 547 17.37 -17.81 7.73
CA SER A 547 17.18 -19.23 7.41
C SER A 547 17.77 -20.20 8.44
N GLN A 548 18.66 -19.72 9.31
CA GLN A 548 19.18 -20.49 10.43
C GLN A 548 18.12 -20.73 11.51
N LYS A 549 17.11 -19.85 11.57
CA LYS A 549 16.01 -19.86 12.54
C LYS A 549 14.69 -20.25 11.90
N MET A 550 14.45 -19.78 10.67
CA MET A 550 13.21 -19.94 9.91
C MET A 550 13.43 -20.88 8.72
N GLN A 551 13.15 -22.16 8.94
CA GLN A 551 13.41 -23.23 7.96
C GLN A 551 12.75 -22.98 6.60
N PHE A 552 11.62 -22.30 6.55
CA PHE A 552 10.91 -22.00 5.29
C PHE A 552 11.69 -21.05 4.36
N LEU A 553 12.67 -20.31 4.89
CA LEU A 553 13.54 -19.43 4.08
C LEU A 553 14.76 -20.14 3.47
N VAL A 554 15.00 -21.40 3.82
CA VAL A 554 16.13 -22.15 3.23
C VAL A 554 15.96 -22.26 1.72
N GLY A 555 17.01 -21.88 0.96
CA GLY A 555 17.00 -21.84 -0.50
C GLY A 555 16.37 -20.59 -1.12
N SER A 556 15.97 -19.59 -0.31
CA SER A 556 15.56 -18.29 -0.80
C SER A 556 16.74 -17.52 -1.41
N ASN A 557 16.47 -16.75 -2.46
CA ASN A 557 17.52 -15.99 -3.16
C ASN A 557 16.96 -14.81 -3.94
N PHE A 558 17.42 -13.62 -3.62
CA PHE A 558 17.12 -12.43 -4.41
C PHE A 558 18.11 -12.31 -5.57
N THR A 559 17.61 -12.41 -6.78
CA THR A 559 18.42 -12.27 -8.00
C THR A 559 18.38 -10.83 -8.48
N ALA A 560 19.53 -10.14 -8.40
CA ALA A 560 19.68 -8.78 -8.91
C ALA A 560 19.35 -8.71 -10.41
N ASN A 561 18.79 -7.59 -10.84
CA ASN A 561 18.25 -7.33 -12.17
C ASN A 561 16.99 -8.13 -12.54
N LYS A 562 16.44 -8.90 -11.61
CA LYS A 562 15.20 -9.65 -11.79
C LYS A 562 14.16 -9.28 -10.73
N ASN A 563 14.50 -9.45 -9.46
CA ASN A 563 13.54 -9.45 -8.37
C ASN A 563 13.20 -8.05 -7.83
N GLU A 564 13.82 -6.99 -8.34
CA GLU A 564 13.47 -5.59 -8.01
C GLU A 564 12.04 -5.25 -8.42
N TYR A 565 11.57 -5.83 -9.51
CA TYR A 565 10.22 -5.62 -10.05
C TYR A 565 9.49 -6.95 -10.22
N THR A 566 8.17 -6.89 -10.27
CA THR A 566 7.37 -8.06 -10.65
C THR A 566 7.40 -8.26 -12.16
N PRO A 567 7.23 -9.50 -12.66
CA PRO A 567 7.09 -9.70 -14.10
C PRO A 567 5.80 -9.05 -14.61
N ILE A 568 5.84 -8.59 -15.87
CA ILE A 568 4.61 -8.25 -16.58
C ILE A 568 3.78 -9.54 -16.73
N PRO A 569 2.48 -9.53 -16.41
CA PRO A 569 1.67 -10.76 -16.50
C PRO A 569 1.69 -11.33 -17.92
N ASP A 570 1.96 -12.61 -18.06
CA ASP A 570 2.11 -13.29 -19.36
C ASP A 570 0.87 -13.12 -20.25
N ALA A 571 -0.33 -13.16 -19.67
CA ALA A 571 -1.58 -12.89 -20.38
C ALA A 571 -1.62 -11.49 -21.03
N GLN A 572 -1.00 -10.48 -20.39
CA GLN A 572 -0.95 -9.11 -20.92
C GLN A 572 0.08 -8.99 -22.03
N VAL A 573 1.25 -9.63 -21.88
CA VAL A 573 2.27 -9.67 -22.94
C VAL A 573 1.69 -10.32 -24.20
N LYS A 574 1.00 -11.46 -24.06
CA LYS A 574 0.35 -12.17 -25.17
C LYS A 574 -0.77 -11.34 -25.82
N ALA A 575 -1.62 -10.70 -25.01
CA ALA A 575 -2.74 -9.90 -25.51
C ALA A 575 -2.29 -8.60 -26.20
N SER A 576 -1.10 -8.10 -25.93
CA SER A 576 -0.58 -6.84 -26.49
C SER A 576 -0.16 -6.94 -27.97
N ASN A 577 -0.23 -8.11 -28.59
CA ASN A 577 0.21 -8.32 -29.99
C ASN A 577 1.65 -7.83 -30.28
N GLY A 578 2.53 -7.92 -29.28
CA GLY A 578 3.95 -7.54 -29.41
C GLY A 578 4.25 -6.08 -28.98
N HIS A 579 3.28 -5.33 -28.48
CA HIS A 579 3.49 -3.97 -27.96
C HIS A 579 4.10 -3.96 -26.54
N TYR A 580 4.05 -5.10 -25.80
CA TYR A 580 4.62 -5.17 -24.45
C TYR A 580 5.87 -6.06 -24.43
N GLU A 581 6.88 -5.54 -23.79
CA GLU A 581 8.11 -6.26 -23.44
C GLU A 581 8.11 -6.68 -21.98
N GLN A 582 8.68 -7.83 -21.68
CA GLN A 582 8.90 -8.28 -20.31
C GLN A 582 9.95 -7.41 -19.60
N ASN A 583 9.92 -7.38 -18.27
CA ASN A 583 10.95 -6.78 -17.44
C ASN A 583 12.29 -7.50 -17.55
N CYS A 584 13.38 -6.82 -17.12
CA CYS A 584 14.70 -7.43 -17.02
C CYS A 584 14.68 -8.72 -16.19
N GLY A 585 15.63 -9.59 -16.47
CA GLY A 585 15.71 -10.91 -15.87
C GLY A 585 15.14 -12.00 -16.79
N GLN A 586 15.45 -13.24 -16.47
CA GLN A 586 14.84 -14.40 -17.16
C GLN A 586 13.57 -14.79 -16.40
N TRP A 587 12.42 -14.58 -17.04
CA TRP A 587 11.09 -14.89 -16.52
C TRP A 587 10.49 -16.09 -17.23
#